data_38c4ba50b8155d45e46a36536f281552
#
_entry.id   38c4ba50b8155d45e46a36536f281552
#
_cell.length_a   1.000
_cell.length_b   1.000
_cell.length_c   1.000
_cell.angle_alpha   90.00
_cell.angle_beta   90.00
_cell.angle_gamma   90.00
#
_symmetry.space_group_name_H-M   'P 1'
#
loop_
_entity.id
_entity.type
_entity.pdbx_description
1 polymer ?
#
loop_
_entity_poly.entity_id
_entity_poly.type
_entity_poly.pdbx_seq_one_letter_code
_entity_poly.pdbx_strand_id
1 'polypeptide(L)' 'MDYEALYAKMVEASEQAIEAIEAADYGRARQLLIAAEQGCEEAYLQKAE' A
#
# COMPACT_ATOMS: atom_id res chain seq x y z
N MET A 1 -17.55 2.97 3.54
CA MET A 1 -16.12 2.72 3.29
C MET A 1 -15.30 3.87 3.84
N ASP A 2 -14.22 3.54 4.52
CA ASP A 2 -13.36 4.56 5.13
C ASP A 2 -12.19 4.89 4.20
N TYR A 3 -12.41 5.88 3.34
CA TYR A 3 -11.38 6.31 2.41
C TYR A 3 -10.17 6.94 3.11
N GLU A 4 -10.42 7.55 4.26
CA GLU A 4 -9.33 8.13 5.04
C GLU A 4 -8.36 7.06 5.53
N ALA A 5 -8.89 5.93 5.99
CA ALA A 5 -8.05 4.82 6.42
C ALA A 5 -7.29 4.21 5.25
N LEU A 6 -7.93 4.09 4.09
CA LEU A 6 -7.26 3.59 2.89
C LEU A 6 -6.14 4.53 2.42
N TYR A 7 -6.42 5.83 2.47
CA TYR A 7 -5.43 6.83 2.12
C TYR A 7 -4.21 6.74 3.04
N ALA A 8 -4.45 6.68 4.35
CA ALA A 8 -3.36 6.59 5.32
C ALA A 8 -2.52 5.33 5.11
N LYS A 9 -3.18 4.22 4.79
CA LYS A 9 -2.51 2.96 4.53
C LYS A 9 -1.60 3.04 3.32
N MET A 10 -2.08 3.67 2.24
CA MET A 10 -1.29 3.83 1.03
C MET A 10 -0.11 4.78 1.24
N VAL A 11 -0.31 5.85 2.00
CA VAL A 11 0.77 6.79 2.32
C VAL A 11 1.85 6.07 3.12
N GLU A 12 1.47 5.31 4.13
CA GLU A 12 2.43 4.56 4.95
C GLU A 12 3.21 3.56 4.09
N ALA A 13 2.52 2.82 3.23
CA ALA A 13 3.17 1.87 2.35
C ALA A 13 4.15 2.55 1.40
N SER A 14 3.77 3.72 0.88
CA SER A 14 4.64 4.49 -0.01
C SER A 14 5.89 4.96 0.70
N GLU A 15 5.76 5.43 1.93
CA GLU A 15 6.92 5.87 2.72
C GLU A 15 7.87 4.70 2.99
N GLN A 16 7.33 3.54 3.35
CA GLN A 16 8.15 2.37 3.60
C GLN A 16 8.83 1.89 2.31
N ALA A 17 8.14 1.98 1.18
CA ALA A 17 8.72 1.61 -0.10
C ALA A 17 9.88 2.54 -0.47
N ILE A 18 9.72 3.84 -0.21
CA ILE A 18 10.79 4.80 -0.46
C ILE A 18 12.02 4.47 0.38
N GLU A 19 11.82 4.15 1.66
CA GLU A 19 12.93 3.75 2.52
C GLU A 19 13.63 2.51 1.99
N ALA A 20 12.87 1.53 1.50
CA ALA A 20 13.44 0.33 0.94
C ALA A 20 14.25 0.63 -0.31
N ILE A 21 13.76 1.54 -1.16
CA ILE A 21 14.48 1.95 -2.37
C ILE A 21 15.80 2.63 -1.99
N GLU A 22 15.78 3.50 -0.98
CA GLU A 22 16.98 4.19 -0.51
C GLU A 22 18.01 3.21 0.04
N ALA A 23 17.55 2.11 0.60
CA ALA A 23 18.41 1.03 1.07
C ALA A 23 18.78 0.05 -0.05
N ALA A 24 18.39 0.33 -1.28
CA ALA A 24 18.60 -0.53 -2.45
C ALA A 24 17.91 -1.90 -2.30
N ASP A 25 16.87 -1.97 -1.49
CA ASP A 25 16.08 -3.19 -1.31
C ASP A 25 14.84 -3.12 -2.22
N TYR A 26 15.06 -3.28 -3.51
CA TYR A 26 14.01 -3.06 -4.51
C TYR A 26 12.94 -4.14 -4.45
N GLY A 27 13.30 -5.36 -4.14
CA GLY A 27 12.33 -6.44 -3.99
C GLY A 27 11.33 -6.16 -2.87
N ARG A 28 11.83 -5.66 -1.76
CA ARG A 28 10.97 -5.30 -0.63
C ARG A 28 10.05 -4.13 -0.98
N ALA A 29 10.62 -3.11 -1.64
CA ALA A 29 9.83 -1.95 -2.05
C ALA A 29 8.66 -2.38 -2.95
N ARG A 30 8.95 -3.23 -3.92
CA ARG A 30 7.93 -3.74 -4.83
C ARG A 30 6.85 -4.51 -4.08
N GLN A 31 7.24 -5.37 -3.16
CA GLN A 31 6.28 -6.17 -2.40
C GLN A 31 5.42 -5.32 -1.47
N LEU A 32 6.00 -4.31 -0.86
CA LEU A 32 5.24 -3.40 -0.02
C LEU A 32 4.13 -2.70 -0.79
N LEU A 33 4.45 -2.23 -1.99
CA LEU A 33 3.47 -1.54 -2.82
C LEU A 33 2.40 -2.50 -3.34
N ILE A 34 2.79 -3.69 -3.77
CA ILE A 34 1.84 -4.68 -4.26
C ILE A 34 0.87 -5.10 -3.15
N ALA A 35 1.39 -5.36 -1.95
CA ALA A 35 0.55 -5.75 -0.84
C ALA A 35 -0.43 -4.64 -0.46
N ALA A 36 0.03 -3.39 -0.48
CA ALA A 36 -0.84 -2.26 -0.17
C ALA A 36 -1.93 -2.09 -1.21
N GLU A 37 -1.58 -2.22 -2.49
CA GLU A 37 -2.57 -2.13 -3.56
C GLU A 37 -3.62 -3.22 -3.44
N GLN A 38 -3.18 -4.45 -3.23
CA GLN A 38 -4.11 -5.58 -3.11
C GLN A 38 -5.03 -5.42 -1.91
N GLY A 39 -4.49 -4.99 -0.78
CA GLY A 39 -5.30 -4.76 0.41
C GLY A 39 -6.34 -3.68 0.21
N CYS A 40 -5.97 -2.58 -0.44
CA CYS A 40 -6.89 -1.48 -0.69
C CYS A 40 -7.93 -1.85 -1.74
N GLU A 41 -7.53 -2.56 -2.79
CA GLU A 41 -8.46 -3.00 -3.81
C GLU A 41 -9.48 -3.98 -3.24
N GLU A 42 -9.02 -4.91 -2.42
CA GLU A 42 -9.90 -5.88 -1.79
C GLU A 42 -10.92 -5.19 -0.87
N ALA A 43 -10.46 -4.22 -0.07
CA ALA A 43 -11.37 -3.47 0.80
C ALA A 43 -12.39 -2.69 -0.02
N TYR A 44 -11.95 -2.08 -1.12
CA TYR A 44 -12.85 -1.34 -2.00
C TYR A 44 -13.90 -2.26 -2.62
N LEU A 45 -13.48 -3.41 -3.13
CA LEU A 45 -14.40 -4.35 -3.77
C LEU A 45 -15.42 -4.91 -2.80
N GLN A 46 -15.02 -5.16 -1.56
CA GLN A 46 -15.94 -5.65 -0.54
C GLN A 46 -17.03 -4.63 -0.22
N LYS A 47 -16.72 -3.36 -0.36
CA LYS A 47 -17.68 -2.28 -0.07
C LYS A 47 -18.49 -1.88 -1.28
N ALA A 48 -18.10 -2.32 -2.45
CA ALA A 48 -18.75 -1.91 -3.69
C ALA A 48 -20.13 -2.58 -3.90
N GLU A 49 -20.51 -3.49 -3.05
CA GLU A 49 -21.84 -4.10 -3.09
C GLU A 49 -22.91 -3.15 -2.53
#